data_d4f47d4d1ec1edc4d6a35c7caeda930f
#
_entry.id   d4f47d4d1ec1edc4d6a35c7caeda930f
#
_cell.length_a   1.000
_cell.length_b   1.000
_cell.length_c   1.000
_cell.angle_alpha   90.00
_cell.angle_beta   90.00
_cell.angle_gamma   90.00
#
_symmetry.space_group_name_H-M   'P 1'
#
loop_
_entity.id
_entity.type
_entity.pdbx_description
1 polymer ?
#
loop_
_entity_poly.entity_id
_entity_poly.type
_entity_poly.pdbx_seq_one_letter_code
_entity_poly.pdbx_strand_id
1 'polypeptide(L)'
;QRFGLSFYMAILAGIRKHYPSVYIHSFSPAEVHYLATIENRPVFDILCELKDAGLQSLPGAAEILVDEHRRMVSPHKLSTAEGREVMKCAHRAGMRSTATMTFGMGEKLADRIEHLFLIRDLQENTGVFRAFIPWTFQPGNTHIPVAAATPVLYLRVLSVSRLVLDNVPNIQASWVTQGPEVAQLSLFFGANDFRSTMIEENVVAAAGVHFRLSIAEIQ
;
A
#
# COMPACT_ATOMS: atom_id res chain seq x y z
N GLN A 1 14.78 0.99 -21.53
CA GLN A 1 15.88 0.23 -20.91
C GLN A 1 15.32 -0.44 -19.65
N ARG A 2 15.53 -1.74 -19.48
CA ARG A 2 15.13 -2.47 -18.27
C ARG A 2 16.29 -2.44 -17.28
N PHE A 3 16.03 -2.00 -16.05
CA PHE A 3 17.02 -2.03 -14.97
C PHE A 3 16.88 -3.36 -14.22
N GLY A 4 17.99 -4.05 -14.01
CA GLY A 4 18.07 -5.29 -13.21
C GLY A 4 18.26 -5.01 -11.73
N LEU A 5 18.30 -6.08 -10.94
CA LEU A 5 18.44 -6.03 -9.48
C LEU A 5 19.66 -5.21 -9.03
N SER A 6 20.81 -5.39 -9.68
CA SER A 6 22.06 -4.69 -9.34
C SER A 6 21.94 -3.16 -9.36
N PHE A 7 21.15 -2.61 -10.28
CA PHE A 7 20.89 -1.17 -10.35
C PHE A 7 20.16 -0.67 -9.10
N TYR A 8 19.12 -1.37 -8.69
CA TYR A 8 18.34 -0.99 -7.50
C TYR A 8 19.12 -1.19 -6.21
N MET A 9 19.91 -2.25 -6.12
CA MET A 9 20.82 -2.47 -4.99
C MET A 9 21.84 -1.34 -4.84
N ALA A 10 22.39 -0.85 -5.96
CA ALA A 10 23.31 0.29 -5.94
C ALA A 10 22.65 1.58 -5.44
N ILE A 11 21.38 1.83 -5.81
CA ILE A 11 20.59 2.95 -5.29
C ILE A 11 20.39 2.83 -3.78
N LEU A 12 19.92 1.66 -3.30
CA LEU A 12 19.69 1.41 -1.88
C LEU A 12 20.98 1.59 -1.05
N ALA A 13 22.08 0.98 -1.50
CA ALA A 13 23.38 1.12 -0.85
C ALA A 13 23.88 2.57 -0.85
N GLY A 14 23.64 3.30 -1.94
CA GLY A 14 23.97 4.73 -2.04
C GLY A 14 23.18 5.57 -1.02
N ILE A 15 21.88 5.34 -0.90
CA ILE A 15 21.05 6.02 0.09
C ILE A 15 21.54 5.68 1.51
N ARG A 16 21.78 4.43 1.83
CA ARG A 16 22.27 4.01 3.16
C ARG A 16 23.62 4.62 3.50
N LYS A 17 24.51 4.74 2.51
CA LYS A 17 25.83 5.33 2.69
C LYS A 17 25.76 6.83 2.99
N HIS A 18 24.95 7.57 2.26
CA HIS A 18 24.89 9.05 2.35
C HIS A 18 23.87 9.55 3.36
N TYR A 19 22.81 8.77 3.63
CA TYR A 19 21.69 9.11 4.51
C TYR A 19 21.33 7.94 5.42
N PRO A 20 22.20 7.55 6.36
CA PRO A 20 22.04 6.33 7.17
C PRO A 20 20.81 6.35 8.09
N SER A 21 20.29 7.54 8.43
CA SER A 21 19.09 7.72 9.27
C SER A 21 17.77 7.62 8.49
N VAL A 22 17.81 7.67 7.15
CA VAL A 22 16.59 7.58 6.33
C VAL A 22 16.05 6.15 6.35
N TYR A 23 14.76 6.01 6.66
CA TYR A 23 14.08 4.73 6.60
C TYR A 23 13.60 4.45 5.17
N ILE A 24 14.07 3.34 4.59
CA ILE A 24 13.77 2.98 3.20
C ILE A 24 12.55 2.07 3.17
N HIS A 25 11.43 2.63 2.70
CA HIS A 25 10.16 1.93 2.48
C HIS A 25 9.83 2.00 0.98
N SER A 26 10.10 0.92 0.25
CA SER A 26 10.09 0.93 -1.22
C SER A 26 9.82 -0.46 -1.78
N PHE A 27 9.63 -0.56 -3.09
CA PHE A 27 9.34 -1.79 -3.83
C PHE A 27 8.02 -2.47 -3.44
N SER A 28 6.99 -2.19 -4.20
CA SER A 28 5.71 -2.92 -4.11
C SER A 28 5.88 -4.40 -4.41
N PRO A 29 4.94 -5.26 -4.00
CA PRO A 29 4.96 -6.68 -4.35
C PRO A 29 5.10 -6.94 -5.85
N ALA A 30 4.49 -6.10 -6.70
CA ALA A 30 4.58 -6.23 -8.14
C ALA A 30 6.00 -5.96 -8.67
N GLU A 31 6.69 -4.96 -8.11
CA GLU A 31 8.07 -4.64 -8.48
C GLU A 31 9.04 -5.73 -8.03
N VAL A 32 8.88 -6.26 -6.81
CA VAL A 32 9.69 -7.40 -6.32
C VAL A 32 9.49 -8.64 -7.19
N HIS A 33 8.24 -8.98 -7.51
CA HIS A 33 7.91 -10.10 -8.36
C HIS A 33 8.48 -9.92 -9.78
N TYR A 34 8.39 -8.70 -10.31
CA TYR A 34 9.00 -8.37 -11.61
C TYR A 34 10.52 -8.57 -11.60
N LEU A 35 11.22 -8.10 -10.56
CA LEU A 35 12.65 -8.33 -10.40
C LEU A 35 12.98 -9.83 -10.35
N ALA A 36 12.22 -10.61 -9.58
CA ALA A 36 12.38 -12.06 -9.51
C ALA A 36 12.22 -12.72 -10.89
N THR A 37 11.27 -12.24 -11.68
CA THR A 37 11.00 -12.75 -13.03
C THR A 37 12.14 -12.44 -14.00
N ILE A 38 12.65 -11.20 -14.04
CA ILE A 38 13.71 -10.82 -14.98
C ILE A 38 15.07 -11.40 -14.61
N GLU A 39 15.31 -11.62 -13.32
CA GLU A 39 16.54 -12.27 -12.81
C GLU A 39 16.42 -13.81 -12.83
N ASN A 40 15.24 -14.36 -13.14
CA ASN A 40 14.93 -15.80 -13.10
C ASN A 40 15.32 -16.43 -11.75
N ARG A 41 14.90 -15.80 -10.65
CA ARG A 41 15.28 -16.18 -9.27
C ARG A 41 14.08 -16.17 -8.34
N PRO A 42 14.12 -16.93 -7.23
CA PRO A 42 13.08 -16.92 -6.21
C PRO A 42 12.85 -15.51 -5.62
N VAL A 43 11.59 -15.15 -5.38
CA VAL A 43 11.20 -13.88 -4.73
C VAL A 43 11.91 -13.69 -3.40
N PHE A 44 12.06 -14.76 -2.63
CA PHE A 44 12.74 -14.73 -1.33
C PHE A 44 14.19 -14.26 -1.44
N ASP A 45 14.94 -14.76 -2.41
CA ASP A 45 16.37 -14.40 -2.62
C ASP A 45 16.50 -12.92 -3.03
N ILE A 46 15.60 -12.44 -3.91
CA ILE A 46 15.56 -11.04 -4.31
C ILE A 46 15.30 -10.13 -3.09
N LEU A 47 14.37 -10.53 -2.22
CA LEU A 47 14.06 -9.77 -1.01
C LEU A 47 15.24 -9.75 -0.02
N CYS A 48 15.94 -10.85 0.13
CA CYS A 48 17.15 -10.90 0.98
C CYS A 48 18.22 -9.93 0.46
N GLU A 49 18.52 -9.94 -0.83
CA GLU A 49 19.52 -9.04 -1.41
C GLU A 49 19.11 -7.56 -1.33
N LEU A 50 17.83 -7.24 -1.61
CA LEU A 50 17.32 -5.87 -1.43
C LEU A 50 17.42 -5.42 0.03
N LYS A 51 17.14 -6.31 0.99
CA LYS A 51 17.29 -6.04 2.42
C LYS A 51 18.75 -5.78 2.79
N ASP A 52 19.67 -6.62 2.33
CA ASP A 52 21.11 -6.48 2.58
C ASP A 52 21.66 -5.17 1.98
N ALA A 53 21.10 -4.74 0.83
CA ALA A 53 21.40 -3.44 0.23
C ALA A 53 20.80 -2.25 0.98
N GLY A 54 19.86 -2.48 1.94
CA GLY A 54 19.33 -1.43 2.82
C GLY A 54 17.83 -1.23 2.79
N LEU A 55 17.06 -2.00 2.03
CA LEU A 55 15.60 -1.98 2.07
C LEU A 55 15.08 -2.44 3.43
N GLN A 56 14.16 -1.68 4.04
CA GLN A 56 13.69 -1.96 5.39
C GLN A 56 12.24 -2.45 5.46
N SER A 57 11.42 -2.04 4.50
CA SER A 57 10.01 -2.48 4.42
C SER A 57 9.42 -2.25 3.03
N LEU A 58 8.28 -2.90 2.76
CA LEU A 58 7.56 -2.81 1.49
C LEU A 58 6.20 -2.13 1.68
N PRO A 59 5.76 -1.26 0.75
CA PRO A 59 4.38 -0.81 0.66
C PRO A 59 3.45 -1.94 0.22
N GLY A 60 2.19 -1.89 0.66
CA GLY A 60 1.18 -2.89 0.31
C GLY A 60 0.78 -2.88 -1.16
N ALA A 61 0.54 -1.70 -1.70
CA ALA A 61 0.21 -1.42 -3.09
C ALA A 61 -0.86 -2.35 -3.71
N ALA A 62 -1.85 -2.75 -2.92
CA ALA A 62 -3.00 -3.52 -3.37
C ALA A 62 -4.20 -2.60 -3.62
N GLU A 63 -4.90 -2.81 -4.71
CA GLU A 63 -6.22 -2.23 -4.96
C GLU A 63 -7.26 -3.03 -4.14
N ILE A 64 -7.89 -4.02 -4.75
CA ILE A 64 -8.72 -5.02 -4.08
C ILE A 64 -8.17 -6.41 -4.39
N LEU A 65 -8.05 -7.28 -3.39
CA LEU A 65 -7.51 -8.64 -3.53
C LEU A 65 -8.59 -9.64 -3.98
N VAL A 66 -9.40 -9.26 -4.97
CA VAL A 66 -10.38 -10.11 -5.65
C VAL A 66 -10.00 -10.14 -7.12
N ASP A 67 -9.50 -11.26 -7.59
CA ASP A 67 -8.87 -11.36 -8.92
C ASP A 67 -9.80 -11.02 -10.07
N GLU A 68 -11.10 -11.29 -9.97
CA GLU A 68 -12.09 -10.91 -10.98
C GLU A 68 -12.12 -9.39 -11.16
N HIS A 69 -12.26 -8.64 -10.06
CA HIS A 69 -12.26 -7.19 -10.10
C HIS A 69 -10.89 -6.62 -10.51
N ARG A 70 -9.79 -7.18 -9.98
CA ARG A 70 -8.43 -6.75 -10.32
C ARG A 70 -8.14 -6.83 -11.81
N ARG A 71 -8.55 -7.90 -12.48
CA ARG A 71 -8.38 -8.05 -13.93
C ARG A 71 -9.11 -6.97 -14.75
N MET A 72 -10.23 -6.47 -14.24
CA MET A 72 -10.98 -5.38 -14.89
C MET A 72 -10.29 -4.02 -14.75
N VAL A 73 -9.80 -3.70 -13.56
CA VAL A 73 -9.27 -2.35 -13.26
C VAL A 73 -7.76 -2.24 -13.42
N SER A 74 -7.03 -3.34 -13.27
CA SER A 74 -5.55 -3.38 -13.32
C SER A 74 -5.06 -4.72 -13.88
N PRO A 75 -5.27 -5.02 -15.17
CA PRO A 75 -5.05 -6.35 -15.76
C PRO A 75 -3.59 -6.84 -15.71
N HIS A 76 -2.64 -5.92 -15.54
CA HIS A 76 -1.21 -6.23 -15.44
C HIS A 76 -0.67 -6.35 -14.02
N LYS A 77 -1.51 -6.20 -13.01
CA LYS A 77 -1.13 -6.40 -11.60
C LYS A 77 -1.07 -7.89 -11.26
N LEU A 78 -0.28 -8.20 -10.23
CA LEU A 78 -0.20 -9.56 -9.69
C LEU A 78 -1.57 -10.11 -9.33
N SER A 79 -1.76 -11.41 -9.48
CA SER A 79 -2.88 -12.11 -8.84
C SER A 79 -2.80 -11.98 -7.31
N THR A 80 -3.92 -12.20 -6.66
CA THR A 80 -3.99 -12.23 -5.20
C THR A 80 -3.02 -13.25 -4.60
N ALA A 81 -2.89 -14.42 -5.24
CA ALA A 81 -1.97 -15.48 -4.78
C ALA A 81 -0.50 -15.05 -4.87
N GLU A 82 -0.08 -14.47 -6.00
CA GLU A 82 1.29 -13.98 -6.19
C GLU A 82 1.62 -12.85 -5.21
N GLY A 83 0.72 -11.88 -5.02
CA GLY A 83 0.92 -10.79 -4.07
C GLY A 83 1.06 -11.29 -2.62
N ARG A 84 0.23 -12.27 -2.22
CA ARG A 84 0.33 -12.92 -0.89
C ARG A 84 1.65 -13.66 -0.72
N GLU A 85 2.14 -14.33 -1.75
CA GLU A 85 3.43 -15.04 -1.68
C GLU A 85 4.60 -14.07 -1.48
N VAL A 86 4.61 -12.93 -2.16
CA VAL A 86 5.62 -11.88 -1.91
C VAL A 86 5.60 -11.42 -0.45
N MET A 87 4.41 -11.21 0.14
CA MET A 87 4.29 -10.80 1.54
C MET A 87 4.76 -11.87 2.53
N LYS A 88 4.49 -13.15 2.24
CA LYS A 88 5.04 -14.27 3.04
C LYS A 88 6.57 -14.34 2.94
N CYS A 89 7.12 -14.14 1.75
CA CYS A 89 8.57 -14.08 1.56
C CYS A 89 9.19 -12.88 2.31
N ALA A 90 8.52 -11.72 2.31
CA ALA A 90 8.96 -10.55 3.07
C ALA A 90 9.00 -10.85 4.58
N HIS A 91 7.95 -11.49 5.13
CA HIS A 91 7.94 -11.94 6.52
C HIS A 91 9.10 -12.90 6.82
N ARG A 92 9.30 -13.94 5.98
CA ARG A 92 10.42 -14.89 6.13
C ARG A 92 11.79 -14.22 6.08
N ALA A 93 11.94 -13.17 5.27
CA ALA A 93 13.15 -12.35 5.22
C ALA A 93 13.28 -11.39 6.43
N GLY A 94 12.33 -11.42 7.38
CA GLY A 94 12.30 -10.55 8.55
C GLY A 94 12.03 -9.08 8.21
N MET A 95 11.28 -8.82 7.13
CA MET A 95 10.85 -7.48 6.72
C MET A 95 9.41 -7.24 7.15
N ARG A 96 9.07 -5.97 7.36
CA ARG A 96 7.71 -5.52 7.59
C ARG A 96 7.11 -4.90 6.34
N SER A 97 5.78 -4.79 6.31
CA SER A 97 5.04 -4.17 5.22
C SER A 97 3.88 -3.34 5.74
N THR A 98 3.22 -2.63 4.84
CA THR A 98 1.86 -2.11 5.04
C THR A 98 0.89 -2.90 4.19
N ALA A 99 -0.39 -2.88 4.54
CA ALA A 99 -1.46 -3.35 3.68
C ALA A 99 -2.27 -2.16 3.19
N THR A 100 -2.77 -2.20 1.97
CA THR A 100 -3.58 -1.13 1.39
C THR A 100 -4.82 -1.71 0.72
N MET A 101 -5.89 -0.94 0.69
CA MET A 101 -7.06 -1.19 -0.14
C MET A 101 -7.42 0.09 -0.87
N THR A 102 -7.50 0.03 -2.21
CA THR A 102 -8.07 1.11 -2.99
C THR A 102 -9.48 0.70 -3.40
N PHE A 103 -10.48 1.50 -3.06
CA PHE A 103 -11.89 1.22 -3.31
C PHE A 103 -12.62 2.38 -3.98
N GLY A 104 -13.80 2.12 -4.52
CA GLY A 104 -14.57 3.09 -5.30
C GLY A 104 -14.30 2.97 -6.80
N MET A 105 -13.84 1.80 -7.28
CA MET A 105 -13.60 1.49 -8.69
C MET A 105 -14.70 0.62 -9.30
N GLY A 106 -15.89 0.57 -8.68
CA GLY A 106 -17.01 -0.27 -9.13
C GLY A 106 -17.05 -1.67 -8.51
N GLU A 107 -16.18 -1.97 -7.56
CA GLU A 107 -16.20 -3.21 -6.78
C GLU A 107 -17.47 -3.33 -5.93
N LYS A 108 -17.87 -4.57 -5.62
CA LYS A 108 -18.99 -4.87 -4.73
C LYS A 108 -18.58 -4.72 -3.26
N LEU A 109 -19.55 -4.55 -2.38
CA LEU A 109 -19.33 -4.54 -0.93
C LEU A 109 -18.65 -5.87 -0.47
N ALA A 110 -19.08 -6.99 -1.05
CA ALA A 110 -18.51 -8.30 -0.78
C ALA A 110 -17.00 -8.35 -1.08
N ASP A 111 -16.56 -7.74 -2.18
CA ASP A 111 -15.16 -7.70 -2.58
C ASP A 111 -14.28 -6.96 -1.55
N ARG A 112 -14.81 -5.87 -0.96
CA ARG A 112 -14.11 -5.14 0.10
C ARG A 112 -13.99 -5.99 1.37
N ILE A 113 -15.05 -6.69 1.73
CA ILE A 113 -15.06 -7.58 2.90
C ILE A 113 -14.11 -8.75 2.69
N GLU A 114 -14.13 -9.39 1.52
CA GLU A 114 -13.21 -10.46 1.17
C GLU A 114 -11.75 -9.98 1.26
N HIS A 115 -11.44 -8.81 0.71
CA HIS A 115 -10.11 -8.19 0.82
C HIS A 115 -9.66 -8.04 2.28
N LEU A 116 -10.53 -7.53 3.16
CA LEU A 116 -10.19 -7.35 4.57
C LEU A 116 -9.91 -8.70 5.27
N PHE A 117 -10.70 -9.73 5.00
CA PHE A 117 -10.44 -11.06 5.56
C PHE A 117 -9.15 -11.69 5.01
N LEU A 118 -8.81 -11.48 3.74
CA LEU A 118 -7.53 -11.94 3.18
C LEU A 118 -6.33 -11.26 3.86
N ILE A 119 -6.43 -9.95 4.16
CA ILE A 119 -5.40 -9.22 4.92
C ILE A 119 -5.32 -9.73 6.35
N ARG A 120 -6.49 -9.94 7.01
CA ARG A 120 -6.56 -10.49 8.36
C ARG A 120 -5.88 -11.84 8.46
N ASP A 121 -6.22 -12.78 7.56
CA ASP A 121 -5.62 -14.12 7.51
C ASP A 121 -4.11 -14.07 7.31
N LEU A 122 -3.64 -13.22 6.40
CA LEU A 122 -2.22 -13.07 6.17
C LEU A 122 -1.50 -12.47 7.40
N GLN A 123 -2.12 -11.51 8.06
CA GLN A 123 -1.60 -10.93 9.30
C GLN A 123 -1.54 -11.95 10.43
N GLU A 124 -2.58 -12.76 10.61
CA GLU A 124 -2.63 -13.82 11.64
C GLU A 124 -1.46 -14.80 11.48
N ASN A 125 -1.18 -15.18 10.24
CA ASN A 125 -0.14 -16.16 9.94
C ASN A 125 1.28 -15.59 9.89
N THR A 126 1.45 -14.25 9.78
CA THR A 126 2.77 -13.66 9.53
C THR A 126 3.11 -12.50 10.45
N GLY A 127 2.14 -11.72 10.92
CA GLY A 127 2.40 -10.46 11.62
C GLY A 127 3.13 -9.42 10.76
N VAL A 128 3.13 -9.58 9.43
CA VAL A 128 3.95 -8.76 8.51
C VAL A 128 3.50 -7.30 8.43
N PHE A 129 2.20 -7.06 8.57
CA PHE A 129 1.65 -5.71 8.42
C PHE A 129 1.75 -4.91 9.70
N ARG A 130 2.36 -3.75 9.61
CA ARG A 130 2.42 -2.75 10.69
C ARG A 130 1.32 -1.69 10.60
N ALA A 131 0.70 -1.54 9.42
CA ALA A 131 -0.42 -0.64 9.20
C ALA A 131 -1.28 -1.09 8.02
N PHE A 132 -2.56 -0.73 8.08
CA PHE A 132 -3.50 -0.81 6.96
C PHE A 132 -3.92 0.59 6.53
N ILE A 133 -4.00 0.82 5.21
CA ILE A 133 -4.28 2.14 4.63
C ILE A 133 -5.43 2.00 3.63
N PRO A 134 -6.66 2.40 3.98
CA PRO A 134 -7.76 2.48 3.01
C PRO A 134 -7.64 3.75 2.17
N TRP A 135 -7.69 3.60 0.84
CA TRP A 135 -7.64 4.69 -0.12
C TRP A 135 -8.93 4.75 -0.93
N THR A 136 -9.44 5.94 -1.21
CA THR A 136 -10.46 6.08 -2.22
C THR A 136 -9.83 6.27 -3.60
N PHE A 137 -10.37 5.58 -4.59
CA PHE A 137 -10.03 5.83 -5.98
C PHE A 137 -10.43 7.26 -6.37
N GLN A 138 -9.54 7.93 -7.10
CA GLN A 138 -9.78 9.27 -7.64
C GLN A 138 -10.02 9.15 -9.14
N PRO A 139 -11.27 9.33 -9.62
CA PRO A 139 -11.62 9.05 -11.02
C PRO A 139 -11.16 10.12 -12.01
N GLY A 140 -10.75 11.29 -11.53
CA GLY A 140 -10.29 12.38 -12.41
C GLY A 140 -9.15 11.93 -13.33
N ASN A 141 -9.24 12.28 -14.61
CA ASN A 141 -8.23 11.94 -15.63
C ASN A 141 -7.93 10.43 -15.77
N THR A 142 -8.90 9.56 -15.45
CA THR A 142 -8.78 8.10 -15.59
C THR A 142 -9.80 7.56 -16.60
N HIS A 143 -9.60 6.30 -17.03
CA HIS A 143 -10.52 5.61 -17.95
C HIS A 143 -11.63 4.82 -17.24
N ILE A 144 -11.66 4.83 -15.90
CA ILE A 144 -12.68 4.10 -15.12
C ILE A 144 -13.87 5.04 -14.88
N PRO A 145 -15.05 4.79 -15.47
CA PRO A 145 -16.19 5.71 -15.45
C PRO A 145 -17.01 5.55 -14.15
N VAL A 146 -16.45 5.93 -13.03
CA VAL A 146 -17.11 5.87 -11.72
C VAL A 146 -17.16 7.26 -11.08
N ALA A 147 -18.15 7.47 -10.20
CA ALA A 147 -18.19 8.66 -9.36
C ALA A 147 -17.15 8.55 -8.23
N ALA A 148 -16.61 9.69 -7.81
CA ALA A 148 -15.73 9.74 -6.65
C ALA A 148 -16.43 9.21 -5.38
N ALA A 149 -15.72 8.44 -4.59
CA ALA A 149 -16.23 7.93 -3.32
C ALA A 149 -16.48 9.08 -2.34
N THR A 150 -17.64 9.07 -1.67
CA THR A 150 -17.97 10.11 -0.70
C THR A 150 -17.17 9.96 0.60
N PRO A 151 -16.97 11.05 1.37
CA PRO A 151 -16.37 10.98 2.70
C PRO A 151 -17.11 10.01 3.64
N VAL A 152 -18.42 9.94 3.55
CA VAL A 152 -19.25 9.01 4.34
C VAL A 152 -18.91 7.56 4.01
N LEU A 153 -18.75 7.23 2.73
CA LEU A 153 -18.32 5.89 2.31
C LEU A 153 -16.92 5.57 2.86
N TYR A 154 -16.01 6.52 2.76
CA TYR A 154 -14.65 6.37 3.30
C TYR A 154 -14.66 6.06 4.81
N LEU A 155 -15.36 6.86 5.61
CA LEU A 155 -15.45 6.66 7.05
C LEU A 155 -16.11 5.32 7.43
N ARG A 156 -17.13 4.88 6.68
CA ARG A 156 -17.74 3.55 6.87
C ARG A 156 -16.75 2.42 6.58
N VAL A 157 -16.04 2.49 5.46
CA VAL A 157 -15.02 1.48 5.09
C VAL A 157 -13.92 1.44 6.13
N LEU A 158 -13.45 2.58 6.60
CA LEU A 158 -12.43 2.68 7.65
C LEU A 158 -12.89 2.04 8.96
N SER A 159 -14.13 2.34 9.41
CA SER A 159 -14.69 1.75 10.63
C SER A 159 -14.82 0.22 10.52
N VAL A 160 -15.32 -0.27 9.40
CA VAL A 160 -15.42 -1.73 9.16
C VAL A 160 -14.02 -2.34 9.13
N SER A 161 -13.04 -1.66 8.50
CA SER A 161 -11.66 -2.13 8.49
C SER A 161 -11.09 -2.26 9.90
N ARG A 162 -11.35 -1.31 10.80
CA ARG A 162 -10.92 -1.41 12.22
C ARG A 162 -11.54 -2.58 12.94
N LEU A 163 -12.82 -2.88 12.68
CA LEU A 163 -13.51 -4.02 13.31
C LEU A 163 -13.00 -5.37 12.78
N VAL A 164 -12.70 -5.47 11.48
CA VAL A 164 -12.23 -6.72 10.87
C VAL A 164 -10.75 -6.94 11.12
N LEU A 165 -9.93 -5.88 11.04
CA LEU A 165 -8.47 -5.93 11.17
C LEU A 165 -8.01 -5.62 12.61
N ASP A 166 -8.61 -6.26 13.62
CA ASP A 166 -8.24 -6.10 15.03
C ASP A 166 -6.80 -6.57 15.34
N ASN A 167 -6.25 -7.43 14.48
CA ASN A 167 -4.87 -7.92 14.54
C ASN A 167 -3.84 -7.02 13.79
N VAL A 168 -4.28 -5.95 13.12
CA VAL A 168 -3.38 -4.95 12.53
C VAL A 168 -3.28 -3.74 13.45
N PRO A 169 -2.08 -3.39 13.97
CA PRO A 169 -1.96 -2.41 15.04
C PRO A 169 -2.41 -1.02 14.63
N ASN A 170 -2.12 -0.60 13.40
CA ASN A 170 -2.41 0.75 12.95
C ASN A 170 -3.34 0.76 11.74
N ILE A 171 -4.35 1.64 11.77
CA ILE A 171 -5.11 2.02 10.59
C ILE A 171 -4.83 3.49 10.30
N GLN A 172 -4.31 3.76 9.12
CA GLN A 172 -3.84 5.07 8.75
C GLN A 172 -4.93 5.85 8.01
N ALA A 173 -5.14 7.09 8.43
CA ALA A 173 -6.00 8.04 7.73
C ALA A 173 -5.41 8.43 6.38
N SER A 174 -6.25 8.60 5.36
CA SER A 174 -5.83 8.99 4.01
C SER A 174 -6.15 10.45 3.70
N TRP A 175 -5.45 11.39 4.35
CA TRP A 175 -5.65 12.83 4.08
C TRP A 175 -5.31 13.20 2.64
N VAL A 176 -4.42 12.47 1.98
CA VAL A 176 -4.04 12.71 0.58
C VAL A 176 -5.21 12.60 -0.38
N THR A 177 -6.17 11.69 -0.10
CA THR A 177 -7.34 11.46 -0.94
C THR A 177 -8.62 12.11 -0.39
N GLN A 178 -8.69 12.34 0.91
CA GLN A 178 -9.90 12.78 1.59
C GLN A 178 -9.87 14.25 2.05
N GLY A 179 -8.69 14.85 2.07
CA GLY A 179 -8.46 16.14 2.71
C GLY A 179 -8.23 16.03 4.22
N PRO A 180 -7.68 17.10 4.82
CA PRO A 180 -7.32 17.13 6.24
C PRO A 180 -8.52 16.97 7.18
N GLU A 181 -9.64 17.59 6.88
CA GLU A 181 -10.83 17.58 7.74
C GLU A 181 -11.41 16.18 7.88
N VAL A 182 -11.59 15.46 6.76
CA VAL A 182 -12.09 14.07 6.78
C VAL A 182 -11.08 13.13 7.42
N ALA A 183 -9.79 13.35 7.20
CA ALA A 183 -8.74 12.58 7.85
C ALA A 183 -8.73 12.80 9.36
N GLN A 184 -8.95 14.01 9.85
CA GLN A 184 -9.11 14.31 11.27
C GLN A 184 -10.33 13.60 11.86
N LEU A 185 -11.48 13.67 11.17
CA LEU A 185 -12.67 12.93 11.58
C LEU A 185 -12.43 11.42 11.64
N SER A 186 -11.62 10.87 10.75
CA SER A 186 -11.36 9.43 10.69
C SER A 186 -10.70 8.87 11.97
N LEU A 187 -10.06 9.70 12.79
CA LEU A 187 -9.52 9.32 14.09
C LEU A 187 -10.63 8.89 15.07
N PHE A 188 -11.85 9.41 14.92
CA PHE A 188 -13.03 8.97 15.69
C PHE A 188 -13.72 7.74 15.08
N PHE A 189 -13.32 7.35 13.86
CA PHE A 189 -13.90 6.24 13.12
C PHE A 189 -12.98 5.00 13.05
N GLY A 190 -11.90 4.98 13.84
CA GLY A 190 -11.04 3.81 13.98
C GLY A 190 -9.62 3.96 13.43
N ALA A 191 -9.27 5.08 12.79
CA ALA A 191 -7.88 5.39 12.50
C ALA A 191 -7.15 5.76 13.81
N ASN A 192 -5.86 5.41 13.89
CA ASN A 192 -4.96 5.77 14.99
C ASN A 192 -3.60 6.26 14.47
N ASP A 193 -3.49 6.51 13.19
CA ASP A 193 -2.31 7.03 12.53
C ASP A 193 -2.76 8.06 11.48
N PHE A 194 -2.38 9.32 11.65
CA PHE A 194 -2.76 10.40 10.73
C PHE A 194 -1.88 10.45 9.47
N ARG A 195 -0.79 9.70 9.44
CA ARG A 195 0.24 9.76 8.40
C ARG A 195 1.19 10.98 8.55
N SER A 196 2.30 10.96 7.83
CA SER A 196 3.27 12.05 7.77
C SER A 196 3.01 12.98 6.59
N THR A 197 3.74 14.09 6.55
CA THR A 197 3.84 14.96 5.38
C THR A 197 4.40 14.21 4.17
N MET A 198 4.13 14.71 2.96
CA MET A 198 4.70 14.21 1.72
C MET A 198 5.57 15.30 1.08
N ILE A 199 6.76 14.93 0.62
CA ILE A 199 7.62 15.81 -0.18
C ILE A 199 6.99 15.99 -1.55
N GLU A 200 6.60 14.89 -2.20
CA GLU A 200 5.90 14.85 -3.47
C GLU A 200 4.75 13.85 -3.41
N GLU A 201 3.65 14.20 -4.06
CA GLU A 201 2.54 13.31 -4.35
C GLU A 201 2.09 13.58 -5.78
N ASN A 202 2.42 12.65 -6.69
CA ASN A 202 2.16 12.80 -8.12
C ASN A 202 1.03 11.89 -8.63
N VAL A 203 0.69 10.83 -7.89
CA VAL A 203 -0.30 9.85 -8.32
C VAL A 203 -1.71 10.42 -8.20
N VAL A 204 -2.07 10.90 -7.02
CA VAL A 204 -3.40 11.48 -6.74
C VAL A 204 -3.51 12.86 -7.38
N ALA A 205 -2.40 13.60 -7.44
CA ALA A 205 -2.33 14.89 -8.13
C ALA A 205 -2.61 14.77 -9.63
N ALA A 206 -2.18 13.69 -10.29
CA ALA A 206 -2.51 13.43 -11.68
C ALA A 206 -4.03 13.22 -11.90
N ALA A 207 -4.76 12.78 -10.89
CA ALA A 207 -6.23 12.68 -10.88
C ALA A 207 -6.94 13.99 -10.45
N GLY A 208 -6.19 15.09 -10.27
CA GLY A 208 -6.74 16.43 -9.95
C GLY A 208 -6.96 16.69 -8.46
N VAL A 209 -6.41 15.88 -7.56
CA VAL A 209 -6.52 16.06 -6.10
C VAL A 209 -5.19 16.57 -5.55
N HIS A 210 -5.19 17.72 -4.88
CA HIS A 210 -3.97 18.47 -4.50
C HIS A 210 -3.96 18.88 -3.03
N PHE A 211 -4.28 17.95 -2.12
CA PHE A 211 -4.13 18.22 -0.69
C PHE A 211 -2.64 18.20 -0.30
N ARG A 212 -2.25 19.17 0.53
CA ARG A 212 -0.90 19.26 1.10
C ARG A 212 -1.02 19.63 2.56
N LEU A 213 -0.16 19.05 3.39
CA LEU A 213 -0.06 19.37 4.81
C LEU A 213 1.42 19.54 5.19
N SER A 214 1.70 20.61 5.90
CA SER A 214 2.97 20.83 6.59
C SER A 214 2.98 20.12 7.95
N ILE A 215 4.14 20.04 8.57
CA ILE A 215 4.28 19.49 9.94
C ILE A 215 3.42 20.27 10.93
N ALA A 216 3.39 21.61 10.84
CA ALA A 216 2.63 22.46 11.73
C ALA A 216 1.10 22.29 11.59
N GLU A 217 0.61 21.91 10.41
CA GLU A 217 -0.82 21.65 10.18
C GLU A 217 -1.26 20.26 10.64
N ILE A 218 -0.31 19.32 10.84
CA ILE A 218 -0.60 17.99 11.37
C ILE A 218 -0.58 17.99 12.90
N GLN A 219 0.14 18.88 13.56
CA GLN A 219 0.24 19.03 15.01
C GLN A 219 -0.90 19.83 15.60
#